data_d1c61b2dea854221f92b530f3a08d376
#
_entry.id   d1c61b2dea854221f92b530f3a08d376
#
_cell.length_a   1.000
_cell.length_b   1.000
_cell.length_c   1.000
_cell.angle_alpha   90.00
_cell.angle_beta   90.00
_cell.angle_gamma   90.00
#
_symmetry.space_group_name_H-M   'P 1'
#
loop_
_entity.id
_entity.type
_entity.pdbx_description
1 polymer ?
#
loop_
_entity_poly.entity_id
_entity_poly.type
_entity_poly.pdbx_seq_one_letter_code
_entity_poly.pdbx_strand_id
1 'polypeptide(L)'
;MFTYGNYISQYPFQIPIVLYYYLLILIFGKNYIAFQFVNVIFLVLIYYYLIKISSLISRNKKITIITLLLCISFISLQVYVMFLYSNIPSLFFTCAGIYYFLNHYHVNPIRNMMLSFVFLLCATLLKGTAYILLIAEIILYILEFIQTKNIKRILIVIISTIFIILSPDIANKTVSSLDSSIDLKTSTYKEIALVMGTSYGPRGAGWHNGWYEPYLYKQYGTNTDAMRKDGIKRTINNLNTLVHDHKLLDFYHDKICSMYINPDYQGFWTISANKAQQFGKGNPQAQSFLWITYDKENDIYSHFTSSFMTGKINQLIIFYENILMNVIYLGALCYILFNRKKMTTEKIFIPLIFIGCFLFFLLWEAKGQYSILFYILLFPLTAEGIEQLAKVIVNNRK
;
A
#
# COMPACT_ATOMS: atom_id res chain seq x y z
N MET A 1 -22.85 12.78 13.11
CA MET A 1 -21.48 13.19 13.47
C MET A 1 -20.83 12.00 14.18
N PHE A 2 -19.77 11.40 13.64
CA PHE A 2 -19.12 10.29 14.30
C PHE A 2 -18.34 10.83 15.50
N THR A 3 -18.67 10.39 16.71
CA THR A 3 -17.77 10.55 17.85
C THR A 3 -16.57 9.62 17.61
N TYR A 4 -15.41 9.94 18.19
CA TYR A 4 -14.18 9.16 18.02
C TYR A 4 -14.39 7.66 18.31
N GLY A 5 -15.09 7.32 19.40
CA GLY A 5 -15.40 5.93 19.76
C GLY A 5 -16.26 5.21 18.73
N ASN A 6 -17.25 5.88 18.13
CA ASN A 6 -18.09 5.28 17.10
C ASN A 6 -17.31 4.93 15.83
N TYR A 7 -16.38 5.79 15.36
CA TYR A 7 -15.57 5.52 14.20
C TYR A 7 -14.65 4.31 14.41
N ILE A 8 -13.96 4.24 15.53
CA ILE A 8 -13.06 3.13 15.84
C ILE A 8 -13.84 1.83 16.08
N SER A 9 -15.04 1.89 16.66
CA SER A 9 -15.93 0.74 16.79
C SER A 9 -16.35 0.18 15.43
N GLN A 10 -16.63 1.05 14.47
CA GLN A 10 -17.00 0.63 13.11
C GLN A 10 -15.80 0.07 12.32
N TYR A 11 -14.60 0.65 12.53
CA TYR A 11 -13.38 0.30 11.80
C TYR A 11 -12.25 -0.11 12.75
N PRO A 12 -12.38 -1.23 13.47
CA PRO A 12 -11.39 -1.63 14.49
C PRO A 12 -10.00 -1.93 13.90
N PHE A 13 -9.90 -2.20 12.62
CA PHE A 13 -8.62 -2.33 11.93
C PHE A 13 -7.78 -1.02 11.93
N GLN A 14 -8.37 0.11 12.32
CA GLN A 14 -7.66 1.38 12.53
C GLN A 14 -7.00 1.47 13.90
N ILE A 15 -7.33 0.59 14.84
CA ILE A 15 -6.77 0.64 16.20
C ILE A 15 -5.23 0.60 16.21
N PRO A 16 -4.55 -0.30 15.47
CA PRO A 16 -3.09 -0.31 15.46
C PRO A 16 -2.48 0.99 14.91
N ILE A 17 -3.14 1.65 13.95
CA ILE A 17 -2.71 2.94 13.41
C ILE A 17 -2.85 4.03 14.47
N VAL A 18 -3.96 4.02 15.21
CA VAL A 18 -4.19 4.97 16.31
C VAL A 18 -3.15 4.78 17.41
N LEU A 19 -2.83 3.53 17.77
CA LEU A 19 -1.77 3.22 18.75
C LEU A 19 -0.40 3.71 18.27
N TYR A 20 -0.07 3.54 16.99
CA TYR A 20 1.16 4.07 16.42
C TYR A 20 1.25 5.59 16.59
N TYR A 21 0.20 6.34 16.22
CA TYR A 21 0.19 7.80 16.40
C TYR A 21 0.14 8.20 17.88
N TYR A 22 -0.49 7.42 18.73
CA TYR A 22 -0.47 7.65 20.17
C TYR A 22 0.95 7.56 20.73
N LEU A 23 1.75 6.58 20.30
CA LEU A 23 3.16 6.50 20.67
C LEU A 23 3.95 7.73 20.20
N LEU A 24 3.69 8.24 19.00
CA LEU A 24 4.32 9.47 18.53
C LEU A 24 3.89 10.69 19.35
N ILE A 25 2.62 10.75 19.79
CA ILE A 25 2.12 11.82 20.67
C ILE A 25 2.81 11.78 22.03
N LEU A 26 3.09 10.61 22.58
CA LEU A 26 3.82 10.48 23.85
C LEU A 26 5.26 10.99 23.76
N ILE A 27 5.90 10.87 22.58
CA ILE A 27 7.29 11.29 22.36
C ILE A 27 7.37 12.78 21.98
N PHE A 28 6.52 13.25 21.08
CA PHE A 28 6.62 14.56 20.43
C PHE A 28 5.49 15.52 20.78
N GLY A 29 4.56 15.12 21.67
CA GLY A 29 3.33 15.85 21.87
C GLY A 29 2.42 15.84 20.64
N LYS A 30 1.39 16.69 20.63
CA LYS A 30 0.45 16.82 19.49
C LYS A 30 1.04 17.67 18.35
N ASN A 31 2.24 17.31 17.89
CA ASN A 31 2.96 18.03 16.84
C ASN A 31 2.96 17.25 15.54
N TYR A 32 2.07 17.58 14.61
CA TYR A 32 1.94 16.90 13.32
C TYR A 32 3.18 17.07 12.42
N ILE A 33 3.93 18.19 12.54
CA ILE A 33 5.17 18.39 11.78
C ILE A 33 6.22 17.36 12.21
N ALA A 34 6.32 17.09 13.52
CA ALA A 34 7.20 16.03 14.01
C ALA A 34 6.80 14.65 13.43
N PHE A 35 5.51 14.37 13.29
CA PHE A 35 5.04 13.12 12.68
C PHE A 35 5.37 13.04 11.19
N GLN A 36 5.26 14.15 10.45
CA GLN A 36 5.72 14.22 9.05
C GLN A 36 7.23 14.01 8.97
N PHE A 37 8.01 14.57 9.91
CA PHE A 37 9.44 14.35 9.97
C PHE A 37 9.80 12.88 10.23
N VAL A 38 9.05 12.17 11.07
CA VAL A 38 9.19 10.70 11.23
C VAL A 38 8.92 9.99 9.89
N ASN A 39 7.92 10.42 9.12
CA ASN A 39 7.68 9.88 7.78
C ASN A 39 8.85 10.17 6.82
N VAL A 40 9.54 11.31 6.93
CA VAL A 40 10.77 11.58 6.15
C VAL A 40 11.86 10.58 6.50
N ILE A 41 12.07 10.30 7.79
CA ILE A 41 13.04 9.28 8.24
C ILE A 41 12.68 7.92 7.64
N PHE A 42 11.41 7.51 7.70
CA PHE A 42 10.97 6.25 7.10
C PHE A 42 11.15 6.24 5.57
N LEU A 43 10.92 7.35 4.88
CA LEU A 43 11.18 7.45 3.45
C LEU A 43 12.66 7.19 3.11
N VAL A 44 13.58 7.78 3.85
CA VAL A 44 15.03 7.53 3.68
C VAL A 44 15.36 6.06 3.95
N LEU A 45 14.77 5.45 4.98
CA LEU A 45 14.94 4.03 5.28
C LEU A 45 14.31 3.11 4.21
N ILE A 46 13.19 3.50 3.60
CA ILE A 46 12.60 2.80 2.44
C ILE A 46 13.62 2.78 1.30
N TYR A 47 14.22 3.93 0.94
CA TYR A 47 15.24 4.02 -0.10
C TYR A 47 16.45 3.15 0.23
N TYR A 48 16.92 3.19 1.48
CA TYR A 48 17.99 2.33 1.95
C TYR A 48 17.68 0.84 1.74
N TYR A 49 16.50 0.37 2.14
CA TYR A 49 16.13 -1.03 1.96
C TYR A 49 15.92 -1.41 0.49
N LEU A 50 15.35 -0.55 -0.36
CA LEU A 50 15.25 -0.81 -1.79
C LEU A 50 16.64 -0.96 -2.44
N ILE A 51 17.59 -0.12 -2.05
CA ILE A 51 19.00 -0.23 -2.48
C ILE A 51 19.62 -1.56 -2.00
N LYS A 52 19.38 -1.96 -0.75
CA LYS A 52 19.84 -3.25 -0.22
C LYS A 52 19.19 -4.43 -0.95
N ILE A 53 17.90 -4.37 -1.23
CA ILE A 53 17.19 -5.38 -2.01
C ILE A 53 17.81 -5.48 -3.42
N SER A 54 18.06 -4.36 -4.09
CA SER A 54 18.69 -4.37 -5.42
C SER A 54 20.06 -5.02 -5.42
N SER A 55 20.84 -4.84 -4.34
CA SER A 55 22.16 -5.45 -4.19
C SER A 55 22.11 -6.96 -3.92
N LEU A 56 21.01 -7.47 -3.33
CA LEU A 56 20.78 -8.92 -3.17
C LEU A 56 20.33 -9.56 -4.50
N ILE A 57 19.48 -8.88 -5.27
CA ILE A 57 19.01 -9.36 -6.58
C ILE A 57 20.17 -9.39 -7.58
N SER A 58 21.03 -8.38 -7.53
CA SER A 58 22.18 -8.28 -8.43
C SER A 58 23.37 -7.56 -7.77
N ARG A 59 24.56 -8.16 -7.85
CA ARG A 59 25.79 -7.58 -7.31
C ARG A 59 26.37 -6.43 -8.15
N ASN A 60 25.69 -5.98 -9.19
CA ASN A 60 26.14 -4.89 -10.07
C ASN A 60 25.83 -3.52 -9.47
N LYS A 61 26.87 -2.73 -9.14
CA LYS A 61 26.73 -1.37 -8.61
C LYS A 61 25.87 -0.43 -9.46
N LYS A 62 25.84 -0.60 -10.79
CA LYS A 62 25.00 0.20 -11.68
C LYS A 62 23.51 0.04 -11.35
N ILE A 63 23.07 -1.21 -11.05
CA ILE A 63 21.69 -1.50 -10.69
C ILE A 63 21.31 -0.79 -9.39
N THR A 64 22.20 -0.78 -8.41
CA THR A 64 22.01 -0.04 -7.15
C THR A 64 21.85 1.47 -7.39
N ILE A 65 22.68 2.05 -8.27
CA ILE A 65 22.60 3.48 -8.63
C ILE A 65 21.28 3.78 -9.36
N ILE A 66 20.89 2.96 -10.34
CA ILE A 66 19.63 3.15 -11.07
C ILE A 66 18.45 3.04 -10.09
N THR A 67 18.46 2.08 -9.16
CA THR A 67 17.42 1.97 -8.12
C THR A 67 17.33 3.25 -7.27
N LEU A 68 18.45 3.81 -6.84
CA LEU A 68 18.49 5.07 -6.10
C LEU A 68 17.92 6.23 -6.93
N LEU A 69 18.31 6.32 -8.21
CA LEU A 69 17.77 7.36 -9.11
C LEU A 69 16.24 7.23 -9.26
N LEU A 70 15.71 6.01 -9.44
CA LEU A 70 14.27 5.79 -9.50
C LEU A 70 13.57 6.22 -8.19
N CYS A 71 14.15 5.90 -7.02
CA CYS A 71 13.62 6.31 -5.72
C CYS A 71 13.52 7.83 -5.59
N ILE A 72 14.57 8.56 -5.98
CA ILE A 72 14.62 10.03 -5.88
C ILE A 72 13.72 10.67 -6.94
N SER A 73 13.61 10.06 -8.11
CA SER A 73 12.82 10.58 -9.23
C SER A 73 11.31 10.46 -9.02
N PHE A 74 10.83 9.54 -8.18
CA PHE A 74 9.41 9.33 -7.95
C PHE A 74 8.86 10.30 -6.90
N ILE A 75 8.44 11.48 -7.36
CA ILE A 75 8.01 12.63 -6.53
C ILE A 75 6.78 12.29 -5.70
N SER A 76 5.84 11.53 -6.25
CA SER A 76 4.61 11.16 -5.55
C SER A 76 4.86 10.42 -4.25
N LEU A 77 5.90 9.59 -4.16
CA LEU A 77 6.26 8.95 -2.89
C LEU A 77 6.74 9.96 -1.85
N GLN A 78 7.49 10.97 -2.29
CA GLN A 78 7.97 12.05 -1.40
C GLN A 78 6.79 12.88 -0.87
N VAL A 79 5.80 13.13 -1.72
CA VAL A 79 4.56 13.82 -1.36
C VAL A 79 3.75 13.05 -0.31
N TYR A 80 3.76 11.71 -0.35
CA TYR A 80 3.09 10.86 0.66
C TYR A 80 3.61 11.04 2.09
N VAL A 81 4.79 11.62 2.30
CA VAL A 81 5.32 11.98 3.63
C VAL A 81 4.36 12.91 4.37
N MET A 82 3.65 13.78 3.66
CA MET A 82 2.68 14.71 4.23
C MET A 82 1.37 14.02 4.67
N PHE A 83 1.12 12.81 4.21
CA PHE A 83 -0.08 12.04 4.53
C PHE A 83 0.12 11.25 5.82
N LEU A 84 -0.39 11.80 6.93
CA LEU A 84 -0.33 11.18 8.25
C LEU A 84 -1.31 10.00 8.35
N TYR A 85 -0.92 8.90 7.74
CA TYR A 85 -1.62 7.62 7.73
C TYR A 85 -0.61 6.48 7.68
N SER A 86 -1.06 5.25 7.55
CA SER A 86 -0.21 4.06 7.61
C SER A 86 0.69 3.82 6.37
N ASN A 87 0.54 4.58 5.28
CA ASN A 87 1.20 4.27 4.01
C ASN A 87 2.74 4.24 4.13
N ILE A 88 3.36 5.32 4.59
CA ILE A 88 4.82 5.40 4.70
C ILE A 88 5.37 4.46 5.78
N PRO A 89 4.83 4.43 7.02
CA PRO A 89 5.30 3.48 8.03
C PRO A 89 5.16 2.02 7.59
N SER A 90 4.01 1.63 7.04
CA SER A 90 3.80 0.25 6.56
C SER A 90 4.75 -0.11 5.42
N LEU A 91 5.01 0.82 4.48
CA LEU A 91 5.96 0.60 3.39
C LEU A 91 7.39 0.39 3.91
N PHE A 92 7.82 1.17 4.91
CA PHE A 92 9.12 0.95 5.54
C PHE A 92 9.23 -0.47 6.09
N PHE A 93 8.27 -0.90 6.91
CA PHE A 93 8.26 -2.24 7.47
C PHE A 93 8.17 -3.33 6.39
N THR A 94 7.42 -3.09 5.32
CA THR A 94 7.34 -3.99 4.15
C THR A 94 8.70 -4.14 3.47
N CYS A 95 9.39 -3.04 3.17
CA CYS A 95 10.72 -3.08 2.53
C CYS A 95 11.77 -3.76 3.42
N ALA A 96 11.74 -3.49 4.72
CA ALA A 96 12.60 -4.15 5.70
C ALA A 96 12.32 -5.66 5.76
N GLY A 97 11.04 -6.06 5.82
CA GLY A 97 10.62 -7.47 5.79
C GLY A 97 11.15 -8.19 4.54
N ILE A 98 10.93 -7.62 3.35
CA ILE A 98 11.45 -8.15 2.08
C ILE A 98 12.97 -8.29 2.10
N TYR A 99 13.68 -7.28 2.58
CA TYR A 99 15.15 -7.36 2.68
C TYR A 99 15.59 -8.52 3.57
N TYR A 100 15.02 -8.67 4.77
CA TYR A 100 15.39 -9.75 5.68
C TYR A 100 14.94 -11.11 5.16
N PHE A 101 13.80 -11.21 4.49
CA PHE A 101 13.40 -12.42 3.78
C PHE A 101 14.44 -12.82 2.72
N LEU A 102 14.83 -11.91 1.83
CA LEU A 102 15.84 -12.21 0.81
C LEU A 102 17.21 -12.51 1.42
N ASN A 103 17.60 -11.79 2.47
CA ASN A 103 18.90 -11.96 3.12
C ASN A 103 19.04 -13.27 3.90
N HIS A 104 17.93 -13.97 4.24
CA HIS A 104 18.01 -15.25 4.94
C HIS A 104 18.66 -16.37 4.09
N TYR A 105 18.65 -16.24 2.76
CA TYR A 105 19.35 -17.15 1.86
C TYR A 105 20.88 -16.95 1.88
N HIS A 106 21.37 -15.83 2.38
CA HIS A 106 22.80 -15.49 2.34
C HIS A 106 23.48 -15.57 3.69
N VAL A 107 22.87 -15.05 4.75
CA VAL A 107 23.49 -14.89 6.06
C VAL A 107 22.51 -15.18 7.19
N ASN A 108 22.94 -15.94 8.22
CA ASN A 108 22.18 -16.18 9.45
C ASN A 108 20.68 -16.46 9.19
N PRO A 109 20.32 -17.58 8.55
CA PRO A 109 18.98 -17.83 8.05
C PRO A 109 17.87 -17.63 9.09
N ILE A 110 18.01 -18.24 10.27
CA ILE A 110 16.96 -18.18 11.32
C ILE A 110 16.75 -16.73 11.82
N ARG A 111 17.83 -16.00 12.09
CA ARG A 111 17.74 -14.61 12.55
C ARG A 111 17.03 -13.72 11.52
N ASN A 112 17.44 -13.83 10.26
CA ASN A 112 16.85 -13.01 9.20
C ASN A 112 15.39 -13.39 8.93
N MET A 113 15.04 -14.67 9.00
CA MET A 113 13.66 -15.12 8.93
C MET A 113 12.81 -14.56 10.07
N MET A 114 13.29 -14.60 11.30
CA MET A 114 12.56 -13.98 12.44
C MET A 114 12.43 -12.47 12.29
N LEU A 115 13.48 -11.76 11.82
CA LEU A 115 13.41 -10.32 11.55
C LEU A 115 12.42 -10.02 10.44
N SER A 116 12.34 -10.83 9.36
CA SER A 116 11.31 -10.67 8.33
C SER A 116 9.91 -10.71 8.93
N PHE A 117 9.61 -11.71 9.75
CA PHE A 117 8.30 -11.84 10.40
C PHE A 117 8.00 -10.71 11.40
N VAL A 118 9.00 -10.20 12.14
CA VAL A 118 8.81 -9.04 13.03
C VAL A 118 8.45 -7.79 12.22
N PHE A 119 9.16 -7.53 11.13
CA PHE A 119 8.85 -6.38 10.28
C PHE A 119 7.51 -6.57 9.58
N LEU A 120 7.19 -7.78 9.14
CA LEU A 120 5.92 -8.10 8.51
C LEU A 120 4.73 -7.96 9.49
N LEU A 121 4.91 -8.34 10.76
CA LEU A 121 3.94 -8.08 11.82
C LEU A 121 3.63 -6.58 11.92
N CYS A 122 4.66 -5.73 12.01
CA CYS A 122 4.47 -4.29 12.05
C CYS A 122 3.77 -3.76 10.78
N ALA A 123 4.15 -4.27 9.60
CA ALA A 123 3.54 -3.89 8.34
C ALA A 123 2.04 -4.24 8.28
N THR A 124 1.66 -5.48 8.69
CA THR A 124 0.27 -5.97 8.66
C THR A 124 -0.61 -5.29 9.69
N LEU A 125 -0.09 -4.96 10.87
CA LEU A 125 -0.79 -4.18 11.89
C LEU A 125 -1.12 -2.77 11.38
N LEU A 126 -0.20 -2.14 10.64
CA LEU A 126 -0.42 -0.81 10.10
C LEU A 126 -1.25 -0.82 8.80
N LYS A 127 -1.14 -1.87 7.99
CA LYS A 127 -1.88 -1.95 6.72
C LYS A 127 -2.15 -3.39 6.30
N GLY A 128 -3.41 -3.78 6.30
CA GLY A 128 -3.84 -5.14 5.98
C GLY A 128 -3.38 -5.66 4.61
N THR A 129 -3.11 -4.78 3.63
CA THR A 129 -2.58 -5.22 2.33
C THR A 129 -1.19 -5.87 2.42
N ALA A 130 -0.44 -5.66 3.51
CA ALA A 130 0.82 -6.35 3.75
C ALA A 130 0.68 -7.87 3.97
N TYR A 131 -0.54 -8.39 4.20
CA TYR A 131 -0.79 -9.84 4.19
C TYR A 131 -0.48 -10.50 2.84
N ILE A 132 -0.47 -9.73 1.74
CA ILE A 132 -0.04 -10.24 0.42
C ILE A 132 1.44 -10.67 0.48
N LEU A 133 2.27 -9.91 1.20
CA LEU A 133 3.68 -10.28 1.43
C LEU A 133 3.77 -11.57 2.27
N LEU A 134 2.98 -11.69 3.35
CA LEU A 134 2.94 -12.91 4.17
C LEU A 134 2.59 -14.14 3.32
N ILE A 135 1.59 -14.03 2.46
CA ILE A 135 1.20 -15.13 1.56
C ILE A 135 2.35 -15.51 0.62
N ALA A 136 3.03 -14.50 0.03
CA ALA A 136 4.17 -14.74 -0.85
C ALA A 136 5.35 -15.42 -0.11
N GLU A 137 5.66 -14.99 1.12
CA GLU A 137 6.68 -15.62 1.96
C GLU A 137 6.30 -17.07 2.29
N ILE A 138 5.06 -17.34 2.69
CA ILE A 138 4.58 -18.71 3.00
C ILE A 138 4.74 -19.62 1.79
N ILE A 139 4.35 -19.18 0.60
CA ILE A 139 4.49 -19.97 -0.64
C ILE A 139 5.96 -20.33 -0.85
N LEU A 140 6.88 -19.40 -0.72
CA LEU A 140 8.30 -19.66 -0.94
C LEU A 140 8.92 -20.52 0.17
N TYR A 141 8.51 -20.35 1.44
CA TYR A 141 8.95 -21.25 2.52
C TYR A 141 8.41 -22.69 2.38
N ILE A 142 7.20 -22.86 1.83
CA ILE A 142 6.67 -24.21 1.51
C ILE A 142 7.52 -24.85 0.40
N LEU A 143 7.85 -24.10 -0.64
CA LEU A 143 8.75 -24.59 -1.72
C LEU A 143 10.13 -24.95 -1.18
N GLU A 144 10.71 -24.11 -0.32
CA GLU A 144 11.97 -24.41 0.36
C GLU A 144 11.85 -25.67 1.24
N PHE A 145 10.76 -25.85 2.00
CA PHE A 145 10.53 -27.01 2.82
C PHE A 145 10.41 -28.29 1.99
N ILE A 146 9.75 -28.26 0.84
CA ILE A 146 9.66 -29.41 -0.06
C ILE A 146 11.05 -29.89 -0.48
N GLN A 147 11.98 -28.94 -0.72
CA GLN A 147 13.35 -29.24 -1.14
C GLN A 147 14.26 -29.66 0.02
N THR A 148 14.18 -28.98 1.16
CA THR A 148 15.14 -29.13 2.27
C THR A 148 14.68 -30.05 3.39
N LYS A 149 13.35 -30.27 3.52
CA LYS A 149 12.69 -30.98 4.63
C LYS A 149 13.03 -30.42 6.03
N ASN A 150 13.38 -29.14 6.13
CA ASN A 150 13.80 -28.51 7.37
C ASN A 150 12.60 -28.16 8.26
N ILE A 151 12.26 -29.11 9.18
CA ILE A 151 11.12 -28.99 10.10
C ILE A 151 11.24 -27.75 11.01
N LYS A 152 12.44 -27.40 11.47
CA LYS A 152 12.62 -26.25 12.36
C LYS A 152 12.18 -24.94 11.69
N ARG A 153 12.55 -24.73 10.42
CA ARG A 153 12.14 -23.55 9.67
C ARG A 153 10.65 -23.48 9.44
N ILE A 154 10.04 -24.58 9.01
CA ILE A 154 8.59 -24.57 8.74
C ILE A 154 7.77 -24.37 10.03
N LEU A 155 8.22 -24.86 11.19
CA LEU A 155 7.59 -24.57 12.47
C LEU A 155 7.65 -23.08 12.83
N ILE A 156 8.80 -22.40 12.58
CA ILE A 156 8.92 -20.94 12.78
C ILE A 156 7.92 -20.21 11.88
N VAL A 157 7.82 -20.59 10.60
CA VAL A 157 6.84 -20.00 9.65
C VAL A 157 5.42 -20.15 10.19
N ILE A 158 5.02 -21.36 10.61
CA ILE A 158 3.67 -21.62 11.11
C ILE A 158 3.37 -20.77 12.35
N ILE A 159 4.25 -20.79 13.35
CA ILE A 159 4.07 -20.05 14.61
C ILE A 159 3.99 -18.55 14.33
N SER A 160 4.91 -18.01 13.53
CA SER A 160 4.94 -16.59 13.18
C SER A 160 3.70 -16.17 12.39
N THR A 161 3.25 -17.00 11.46
CA THR A 161 2.03 -16.76 10.67
C THR A 161 0.79 -16.70 11.57
N ILE A 162 0.62 -17.68 12.47
CA ILE A 162 -0.49 -17.69 13.44
C ILE A 162 -0.46 -16.42 14.29
N PHE A 163 0.72 -16.02 14.80
CA PHE A 163 0.87 -14.82 15.60
C PHE A 163 0.51 -13.54 14.82
N ILE A 164 0.97 -13.41 13.57
CA ILE A 164 0.65 -12.27 12.71
C ILE A 164 -0.86 -12.19 12.43
N ILE A 165 -1.50 -13.34 12.16
CA ILE A 165 -2.95 -13.36 11.87
C ILE A 165 -3.78 -12.98 13.10
N LEU A 166 -3.36 -13.40 14.29
CA LEU A 166 -4.09 -13.14 15.54
C LEU A 166 -3.82 -11.75 16.12
N SER A 167 -2.70 -11.11 15.76
CA SER A 167 -2.24 -9.87 16.38
C SER A 167 -3.21 -8.68 16.26
N PRO A 168 -3.94 -8.45 15.13
CA PRO A 168 -4.92 -7.36 15.09
C PRO A 168 -6.09 -7.58 16.05
N ASP A 169 -6.56 -8.83 16.20
CA ASP A 169 -7.67 -9.15 17.12
C ASP A 169 -7.24 -9.02 18.57
N ILE A 170 -5.98 -9.37 18.89
CA ILE A 170 -5.40 -9.15 20.20
C ILE A 170 -5.33 -7.64 20.51
N ALA A 171 -4.80 -6.84 19.58
CA ALA A 171 -4.72 -5.39 19.73
C ALA A 171 -6.12 -4.77 19.93
N ASN A 172 -7.09 -5.15 19.11
CA ASN A 172 -8.46 -4.66 19.16
C ASN A 172 -9.12 -4.99 20.51
N LYS A 173 -9.02 -6.24 20.97
CA LYS A 173 -9.57 -6.67 22.26
C LYS A 173 -8.89 -5.98 23.44
N THR A 174 -7.57 -5.80 23.39
CA THR A 174 -6.82 -5.11 24.46
C THR A 174 -7.28 -3.66 24.56
N VAL A 175 -7.37 -2.94 23.43
CA VAL A 175 -7.77 -1.51 23.47
C VAL A 175 -9.24 -1.37 23.89
N SER A 176 -10.15 -2.21 23.39
CA SER A 176 -11.56 -2.16 23.80
C SER A 176 -11.79 -2.53 25.27
N SER A 177 -10.90 -3.31 25.90
CA SER A 177 -10.96 -3.57 27.34
C SER A 177 -10.47 -2.39 28.19
N LEU A 178 -9.65 -1.50 27.61
CA LEU A 178 -9.14 -0.30 28.27
C LEU A 178 -10.06 0.92 28.07
N ASP A 179 -10.80 0.95 26.97
CA ASP A 179 -11.72 2.03 26.62
C ASP A 179 -13.11 1.47 26.28
N SER A 180 -14.02 1.57 27.25
CA SER A 180 -15.40 1.09 27.14
C SER A 180 -16.24 1.82 26.07
N SER A 181 -15.77 2.94 25.52
CA SER A 181 -16.43 3.63 24.41
C SER A 181 -16.29 2.89 23.07
N ILE A 182 -15.38 1.89 23.00
CA ILE A 182 -15.11 1.08 21.81
C ILE A 182 -15.90 -0.22 21.88
N ASP A 183 -16.97 -0.31 21.09
CA ASP A 183 -17.78 -1.51 20.96
C ASP A 183 -17.45 -2.26 19.66
N LEU A 184 -16.68 -3.35 19.76
CA LEU A 184 -16.29 -4.16 18.61
C LEU A 184 -17.45 -4.91 17.96
N LYS A 185 -18.62 -5.04 18.63
CA LYS A 185 -19.82 -5.68 18.08
C LYS A 185 -20.46 -4.85 16.97
N THR A 186 -20.15 -3.56 16.91
CA THR A 186 -20.64 -2.64 15.87
C THR A 186 -19.74 -2.55 14.67
N SER A 187 -18.70 -3.39 14.59
CA SER A 187 -17.71 -3.33 13.51
C SER A 187 -18.31 -3.64 12.14
N THR A 188 -17.90 -2.86 11.14
CA THR A 188 -18.23 -3.13 9.74
C THR A 188 -17.51 -4.40 9.28
N TYR A 189 -18.20 -5.27 8.58
CA TYR A 189 -17.60 -6.48 8.02
C TYR A 189 -16.59 -6.15 6.89
N LYS A 190 -15.51 -6.92 6.82
CA LYS A 190 -14.40 -6.65 5.88
C LYS A 190 -14.82 -6.81 4.41
N GLU A 191 -15.78 -7.68 4.15
CA GLU A 191 -16.28 -8.01 2.81
C GLU A 191 -17.03 -6.86 2.12
N ILE A 192 -17.32 -5.76 2.84
CA ILE A 192 -17.87 -4.54 2.22
C ILE A 192 -16.97 -4.02 1.09
N ALA A 193 -15.66 -4.22 1.21
CA ALA A 193 -14.70 -3.86 0.17
C ALA A 193 -14.85 -4.69 -1.11
N LEU A 194 -15.43 -5.90 -1.04
CA LEU A 194 -15.75 -6.72 -2.22
C LEU A 194 -16.91 -6.12 -3.00
N VAL A 195 -17.96 -5.64 -2.30
CA VAL A 195 -19.10 -4.99 -2.96
C VAL A 195 -18.66 -3.74 -3.70
N MET A 196 -17.84 -2.90 -3.02
CA MET A 196 -17.29 -1.70 -3.64
C MET A 196 -16.33 -2.07 -4.78
N GLY A 197 -15.53 -3.12 -4.59
CA GLY A 197 -14.57 -3.61 -5.59
C GLY A 197 -15.19 -4.19 -6.86
N THR A 198 -16.48 -4.56 -6.83
CA THR A 198 -17.20 -5.15 -7.97
C THR A 198 -18.32 -4.25 -8.52
N SER A 199 -18.36 -2.99 -8.11
CA SER A 199 -19.34 -1.99 -8.57
C SER A 199 -18.66 -0.71 -9.06
N TYR A 200 -19.38 0.06 -9.87
CA TYR A 200 -18.97 1.43 -10.18
C TYR A 200 -19.21 2.35 -9.00
N GLY A 201 -18.17 3.01 -8.54
CA GLY A 201 -18.24 4.07 -7.55
C GLY A 201 -18.26 5.46 -8.20
N PRO A 202 -18.32 6.55 -7.39
CA PRO A 202 -18.40 7.92 -7.91
C PRO A 202 -17.20 8.36 -8.78
N ARG A 203 -16.11 7.63 -8.73
CA ARG A 203 -14.86 7.94 -9.43
C ARG A 203 -14.38 6.85 -10.39
N GLY A 204 -15.21 5.84 -10.62
CA GLY A 204 -14.91 4.77 -11.56
C GLY A 204 -15.11 3.36 -10.99
N ALA A 205 -14.65 2.39 -11.76
CA ALA A 205 -14.80 0.98 -11.46
C ALA A 205 -14.05 0.58 -10.18
N GLY A 206 -14.74 -0.07 -9.27
CA GLY A 206 -14.18 -0.59 -8.02
C GLY A 206 -13.85 0.46 -6.96
N TRP A 207 -14.19 1.73 -7.18
CA TRP A 207 -13.93 2.80 -6.25
C TRP A 207 -14.82 2.78 -5.01
N HIS A 208 -14.26 3.27 -3.89
CA HIS A 208 -15.00 3.47 -2.64
C HIS A 208 -16.33 4.19 -2.88
N ASN A 209 -17.38 3.61 -2.36
CA ASN A 209 -18.74 4.13 -2.47
C ASN A 209 -19.26 4.54 -1.09
N GLY A 210 -19.19 5.83 -0.79
CA GLY A 210 -19.54 6.37 0.52
C GLY A 210 -21.00 6.29 0.92
N TRP A 211 -21.91 5.84 0.04
CA TRP A 211 -23.33 5.65 0.39
C TRP A 211 -23.65 4.24 0.91
N TYR A 212 -22.83 3.25 0.57
CA TYR A 212 -23.15 1.86 0.85
C TYR A 212 -23.07 1.51 2.34
N GLU A 213 -22.08 2.02 3.05
CA GLU A 213 -21.97 1.82 4.50
C GLU A 213 -23.14 2.41 5.29
N PRO A 214 -23.52 3.70 5.09
CA PRO A 214 -24.70 4.25 5.73
C PRO A 214 -25.99 3.49 5.39
N TYR A 215 -26.13 2.99 4.16
CA TYR A 215 -27.23 2.14 3.76
C TYR A 215 -27.30 0.87 4.62
N LEU A 216 -26.19 0.17 4.81
CA LEU A 216 -26.13 -1.05 5.59
C LEU A 216 -26.54 -0.82 7.04
N TYR A 217 -26.02 0.23 7.69
CA TYR A 217 -26.40 0.55 9.07
C TYR A 217 -27.86 0.95 9.18
N LYS A 218 -28.42 1.66 8.20
CA LYS A 218 -29.84 2.00 8.16
C LYS A 218 -30.71 0.75 8.01
N GLN A 219 -30.28 -0.24 7.20
CA GLN A 219 -31.06 -1.43 6.88
C GLN A 219 -30.98 -2.52 7.96
N TYR A 220 -29.78 -2.71 8.54
CA TYR A 220 -29.47 -3.87 9.38
C TYR A 220 -29.03 -3.48 10.81
N GLY A 221 -28.95 -2.18 11.12
CA GLY A 221 -28.45 -1.70 12.42
C GLY A 221 -27.01 -2.18 12.65
N THR A 222 -26.78 -2.89 13.77
CA THR A 222 -25.48 -3.47 14.13
C THR A 222 -25.37 -4.97 13.82
N ASN A 223 -26.30 -5.53 13.06
CA ASN A 223 -26.31 -6.96 12.71
C ASN A 223 -25.28 -7.23 11.60
N THR A 224 -24.04 -7.46 12.00
CA THR A 224 -22.90 -7.71 11.10
C THR A 224 -23.10 -8.97 10.22
N ASP A 225 -23.75 -10.01 10.73
CA ASP A 225 -24.02 -11.24 9.95
C ASP A 225 -25.00 -10.97 8.80
N ALA A 226 -26.05 -10.16 9.04
CA ALA A 226 -26.98 -9.76 8.00
C ALA A 226 -26.32 -8.87 6.95
N MET A 227 -25.48 -7.92 7.39
CA MET A 227 -24.67 -7.07 6.49
C MET A 227 -23.74 -7.93 5.61
N ARG A 228 -23.07 -8.92 6.19
CA ARG A 228 -22.17 -9.82 5.47
C ARG A 228 -22.90 -10.64 4.41
N LYS A 229 -24.06 -11.20 4.75
CA LYS A 229 -24.89 -11.96 3.79
C LYS A 229 -25.34 -11.08 2.63
N ASP A 230 -25.82 -9.86 2.91
CA ASP A 230 -26.18 -8.88 1.87
C ASP A 230 -24.99 -8.53 0.99
N GLY A 231 -23.81 -8.27 1.58
CA GLY A 231 -22.61 -7.95 0.84
C GLY A 231 -22.16 -9.05 -0.10
N ILE A 232 -22.13 -10.31 0.34
CA ILE A 232 -21.79 -11.45 -0.51
C ILE A 232 -22.79 -11.57 -1.67
N LYS A 233 -24.08 -11.48 -1.37
CA LYS A 233 -25.15 -11.52 -2.39
C LYS A 233 -24.98 -10.41 -3.41
N ARG A 234 -24.71 -9.16 -2.98
CA ARG A 234 -24.50 -8.02 -3.89
C ARG A 234 -23.25 -8.19 -4.74
N THR A 235 -22.15 -8.67 -4.15
CA THR A 235 -20.92 -8.95 -4.90
C THR A 235 -21.17 -9.92 -6.05
N ILE A 236 -21.89 -11.03 -5.77
CA ILE A 236 -22.25 -12.03 -6.80
C ILE A 236 -23.17 -11.39 -7.85
N ASN A 237 -24.19 -10.64 -7.42
CA ASN A 237 -25.10 -9.97 -8.33
C ASN A 237 -24.39 -8.96 -9.23
N ASN A 238 -23.47 -8.14 -8.67
CA ASN A 238 -22.70 -7.19 -9.44
C ASN A 238 -21.90 -7.88 -10.54
N LEU A 239 -21.17 -8.98 -10.20
CA LEU A 239 -20.41 -9.75 -11.17
C LEU A 239 -21.32 -10.37 -12.25
N ASN A 240 -22.46 -10.97 -11.85
CA ASN A 240 -23.42 -11.54 -12.79
C ASN A 240 -24.00 -10.47 -13.73
N THR A 241 -24.33 -9.27 -13.22
CA THR A 241 -24.80 -8.16 -14.04
C THR A 241 -23.72 -7.71 -15.04
N LEU A 242 -22.46 -7.59 -14.61
CA LEU A 242 -21.35 -7.22 -15.50
C LEU A 242 -21.15 -8.26 -16.62
N VAL A 243 -21.32 -9.56 -16.30
CA VAL A 243 -21.23 -10.63 -17.29
C VAL A 243 -22.43 -10.60 -18.25
N HIS A 244 -23.64 -10.51 -17.71
CA HIS A 244 -24.88 -10.48 -18.50
C HIS A 244 -24.91 -9.28 -19.48
N ASP A 245 -24.47 -8.12 -19.02
CA ASP A 245 -24.44 -6.88 -19.81
C ASP A 245 -23.22 -6.78 -20.73
N HIS A 246 -22.37 -7.80 -20.80
CA HIS A 246 -21.11 -7.83 -21.55
C HIS A 246 -20.12 -6.71 -21.17
N LYS A 247 -20.19 -6.17 -19.94
CA LYS A 247 -19.37 -5.06 -19.45
C LYS A 247 -18.20 -5.50 -18.54
N LEU A 248 -18.01 -6.80 -18.35
CA LEU A 248 -16.99 -7.31 -17.43
C LEU A 248 -15.56 -6.87 -17.79
N LEU A 249 -15.22 -6.93 -19.08
CA LEU A 249 -13.88 -6.54 -19.55
C LEU A 249 -13.68 -5.02 -19.44
N ASP A 250 -14.67 -4.21 -19.79
CA ASP A 250 -14.60 -2.75 -19.67
C ASP A 250 -14.46 -2.35 -18.21
N PHE A 251 -15.23 -2.98 -17.30
CA PHE A 251 -15.13 -2.74 -15.87
C PHE A 251 -13.72 -3.02 -15.34
N TYR A 252 -13.14 -4.18 -15.67
CA TYR A 252 -11.79 -4.50 -15.21
C TYR A 252 -10.72 -3.67 -15.89
N HIS A 253 -10.87 -3.30 -17.16
CA HIS A 253 -10.01 -2.35 -17.82
C HIS A 253 -9.96 -1.02 -17.06
N ASP A 254 -11.12 -0.41 -16.80
CA ASP A 254 -11.23 0.86 -16.09
C ASP A 254 -10.63 0.78 -14.67
N LYS A 255 -10.89 -0.35 -13.99
CA LYS A 255 -10.38 -0.59 -12.65
C LYS A 255 -8.86 -0.70 -12.63
N ILE A 256 -8.26 -1.46 -13.55
CA ILE A 256 -6.82 -1.60 -13.69
C ILE A 256 -6.18 -0.26 -14.03
N CYS A 257 -6.76 0.49 -14.98
CA CYS A 257 -6.29 1.82 -15.35
C CYS A 257 -6.28 2.76 -14.13
N SER A 258 -7.36 2.80 -13.34
CA SER A 258 -7.43 3.67 -12.16
C SER A 258 -6.42 3.32 -11.08
N MET A 259 -5.99 2.07 -10.99
CA MET A 259 -5.06 1.59 -9.96
C MET A 259 -3.58 1.64 -10.36
N TYR A 260 -3.29 1.33 -11.62
CA TYR A 260 -1.91 1.05 -12.06
C TYR A 260 -1.41 1.99 -13.16
N ILE A 261 -2.30 2.75 -13.82
CA ILE A 261 -1.95 3.72 -14.85
C ILE A 261 -2.12 5.17 -14.37
N ASN A 262 -2.44 5.38 -13.10
CA ASN A 262 -2.43 6.71 -12.49
C ASN A 262 -1.00 7.03 -11.99
N PRO A 263 -0.25 7.90 -12.67
CA PRO A 263 1.19 8.09 -12.44
C PRO A 263 1.53 8.59 -11.04
N ASP A 264 0.65 9.40 -10.41
CA ASP A 264 0.86 9.91 -9.05
C ASP A 264 0.29 8.99 -7.97
N TYR A 265 -0.31 7.87 -8.35
CA TYR A 265 -0.96 6.95 -7.41
C TYR A 265 -1.87 7.65 -6.41
N GLN A 266 -2.50 8.75 -6.86
CA GLN A 266 -3.35 9.62 -6.05
C GLN A 266 -2.63 10.32 -4.87
N GLY A 267 -1.31 10.45 -4.93
CA GLY A 267 -0.51 11.14 -3.93
C GLY A 267 -0.98 12.57 -3.74
N PHE A 268 -0.99 13.35 -4.81
CA PHE A 268 -1.44 14.73 -4.80
C PHE A 268 -2.90 14.87 -4.40
N TRP A 269 -3.78 13.99 -4.88
CA TRP A 269 -5.18 14.01 -4.46
C TRP A 269 -5.34 13.70 -2.97
N THR A 270 -4.57 12.75 -2.44
CA THR A 270 -4.67 12.32 -1.04
C THR A 270 -4.28 13.41 -0.06
N ILE A 271 -3.29 14.24 -0.42
CA ILE A 271 -2.80 15.36 0.40
C ILE A 271 -3.36 16.70 -0.05
N SER A 272 -4.01 16.77 -1.24
CA SER A 272 -4.35 18.02 -1.87
C SER A 272 -5.48 18.76 -1.17
N ALA A 273 -5.39 20.03 -1.34
CA ALA A 273 -6.34 21.04 -0.97
C ALA A 273 -7.75 20.90 -1.58
N ASN A 274 -7.93 20.13 -2.64
CA ASN A 274 -9.28 19.84 -3.15
C ASN A 274 -10.17 19.19 -2.09
N LYS A 275 -9.59 18.42 -1.18
CA LYS A 275 -10.29 17.96 0.02
C LYS A 275 -10.60 19.13 0.97
N ALA A 276 -9.70 20.09 1.11
CA ALA A 276 -9.93 21.28 1.93
C ALA A 276 -11.07 22.13 1.38
N GLN A 277 -11.15 22.33 0.05
CA GLN A 277 -12.27 23.06 -0.55
C GLN A 277 -13.59 22.33 -0.38
N GLN A 278 -13.61 20.99 -0.41
CA GLN A 278 -14.81 20.20 -0.15
C GLN A 278 -15.19 20.12 1.33
N PHE A 279 -14.21 20.06 2.23
CA PHE A 279 -14.43 19.92 3.68
C PHE A 279 -14.21 21.22 4.45
N GLY A 280 -13.56 22.21 3.85
CA GLY A 280 -13.12 23.44 4.52
C GLY A 280 -14.20 24.49 4.71
N LYS A 281 -15.19 24.56 3.84
CA LYS A 281 -16.34 25.45 4.06
C LYS A 281 -17.19 24.91 5.21
N GLY A 282 -16.81 25.29 6.44
CA GLY A 282 -17.56 24.97 7.67
C GLY A 282 -16.87 24.01 8.64
N ASN A 283 -15.64 23.55 8.39
CA ASN A 283 -14.90 22.71 9.33
C ASN A 283 -13.52 23.31 9.68
N PRO A 284 -13.42 24.07 10.81
CA PRO A 284 -12.15 24.67 11.24
C PRO A 284 -11.02 23.67 11.47
N GLN A 285 -11.35 22.42 11.83
CA GLN A 285 -10.35 21.37 12.04
C GLN A 285 -9.73 20.87 10.72
N ALA A 286 -10.51 20.83 9.62
CA ALA A 286 -9.97 20.48 8.32
C ALA A 286 -9.07 21.60 7.77
N GLN A 287 -9.38 22.86 8.07
CA GLN A 287 -8.51 24.01 7.74
C GLN A 287 -7.21 23.99 8.53
N SER A 288 -7.24 23.64 9.82
CA SER A 288 -6.02 23.51 10.64
C SER A 288 -5.14 22.31 10.24
N PHE A 289 -5.74 21.26 9.70
CA PHE A 289 -5.01 20.08 9.20
C PHE A 289 -4.25 20.34 7.91
N LEU A 290 -4.73 21.29 7.14
CA LEU A 290 -4.17 21.65 5.83
C LEU A 290 -3.33 22.92 5.91
N TRP A 291 -3.02 23.44 7.06
CA TRP A 291 -2.23 24.66 7.37
C TRP A 291 -1.72 25.46 6.14
N ILE A 292 -2.10 25.02 4.98
CA ILE A 292 -1.93 25.67 3.72
C ILE A 292 -2.87 26.85 3.75
N THR A 293 -2.31 27.99 3.92
CA THR A 293 -2.91 29.29 3.98
C THR A 293 -3.67 29.61 2.68
N TYR A 294 -4.80 28.94 2.51
CA TYR A 294 -5.75 29.30 1.42
C TYR A 294 -6.43 30.66 1.64
N ASP A 295 -6.31 31.21 2.85
CA ASP A 295 -6.93 32.48 3.21
C ASP A 295 -6.16 33.72 2.76
N LYS A 296 -4.96 33.55 2.20
CA LYS A 296 -4.17 34.66 1.64
C LYS A 296 -4.04 34.52 0.13
N GLU A 297 -5.07 34.92 -0.60
CA GLU A 297 -5.12 34.84 -2.08
C GLU A 297 -3.96 35.55 -2.81
N ASN A 298 -3.15 36.33 -2.12
CA ASN A 298 -2.07 37.13 -2.70
C ASN A 298 -0.66 36.78 -2.18
N ASP A 299 -0.47 35.67 -1.48
CA ASP A 299 0.85 35.24 -1.01
C ASP A 299 1.55 34.34 -2.04
N ILE A 300 2.83 34.60 -2.31
CA ILE A 300 3.67 33.79 -3.21
C ILE A 300 3.67 32.30 -2.82
N TYR A 301 3.65 31.99 -1.52
CA TYR A 301 3.57 30.62 -1.02
C TYR A 301 2.23 29.94 -1.34
N SER A 302 1.12 30.67 -1.29
CA SER A 302 -0.19 30.12 -1.64
C SER A 302 -0.30 29.85 -3.14
N HIS A 303 0.24 30.73 -3.98
CA HIS A 303 0.31 30.53 -5.43
C HIS A 303 1.22 29.35 -5.81
N PHE A 304 2.39 29.23 -5.19
CA PHE A 304 3.28 28.10 -5.40
C PHE A 304 2.63 26.79 -4.97
N THR A 305 2.07 26.74 -3.77
CA THR A 305 1.43 25.55 -3.22
C THR A 305 0.22 25.13 -4.06
N SER A 306 -0.61 26.06 -4.48
CA SER A 306 -1.73 25.81 -5.38
C SER A 306 -1.26 25.26 -6.73
N SER A 307 -0.23 25.86 -7.33
CA SER A 307 0.35 25.39 -8.58
C SER A 307 1.00 24.02 -8.46
N PHE A 308 1.67 23.73 -7.33
CA PHE A 308 2.27 22.44 -7.04
C PHE A 308 1.23 21.34 -6.80
N MET A 309 0.13 21.64 -6.11
CA MET A 309 -0.87 20.65 -5.72
C MET A 309 -1.89 20.34 -6.81
N THR A 310 -2.31 21.33 -7.59
CA THR A 310 -3.41 21.20 -8.57
C THR A 310 -3.22 21.98 -9.85
N GLY A 311 -2.21 22.86 -9.93
CA GLY A 311 -1.99 23.78 -11.05
C GLY A 311 -0.96 23.29 -12.08
N LYS A 312 -0.26 24.25 -12.71
CA LYS A 312 0.67 23.98 -13.82
C LYS A 312 1.87 23.11 -13.40
N ILE A 313 2.43 23.33 -12.20
CA ILE A 313 3.56 22.53 -11.70
C ILE A 313 3.09 21.09 -11.49
N ASN A 314 1.89 20.90 -10.91
CA ASN A 314 1.31 19.55 -10.78
C ASN A 314 1.18 18.85 -12.13
N GLN A 315 0.65 19.51 -13.16
CA GLN A 315 0.52 18.94 -14.50
C GLN A 315 1.87 18.52 -15.09
N LEU A 316 2.93 19.31 -14.89
CA LEU A 316 4.29 18.95 -15.32
C LEU A 316 4.81 17.73 -14.57
N ILE A 317 4.58 17.64 -13.26
CA ILE A 317 4.97 16.50 -12.45
C ILE A 317 4.21 15.24 -12.90
N ILE A 318 2.91 15.31 -13.11
CA ILE A 318 2.08 14.20 -13.60
C ILE A 318 2.55 13.73 -14.99
N PHE A 319 2.87 14.66 -15.89
CA PHE A 319 3.43 14.33 -17.19
C PHE A 319 4.78 13.61 -17.08
N TYR A 320 5.67 14.11 -16.23
CA TYR A 320 6.97 13.50 -15.94
C TYR A 320 6.79 12.10 -15.32
N GLU A 321 5.95 11.95 -14.30
CA GLU A 321 5.71 10.66 -13.65
C GLU A 321 5.02 9.65 -14.58
N ASN A 322 4.25 10.12 -15.55
CA ASN A 322 3.69 9.24 -16.59
C ASN A 322 4.81 8.61 -17.45
N ILE A 323 5.81 9.40 -17.85
CA ILE A 323 6.99 8.88 -18.54
C ILE A 323 7.75 7.90 -17.65
N LEU A 324 8.01 8.29 -16.40
CA LEU A 324 8.73 7.46 -15.43
C LEU A 324 8.01 6.13 -15.17
N MET A 325 6.69 6.16 -15.04
CA MET A 325 5.86 4.96 -14.87
C MET A 325 6.02 3.98 -16.04
N ASN A 326 6.01 4.46 -17.28
CA ASN A 326 6.24 3.63 -18.45
C ASN A 326 7.65 3.01 -18.43
N VAL A 327 8.67 3.77 -18.06
CA VAL A 327 10.05 3.26 -17.91
C VAL A 327 10.10 2.16 -16.84
N ILE A 328 9.40 2.35 -15.71
CA ILE A 328 9.38 1.37 -14.62
C ILE A 328 8.71 0.07 -15.06
N TYR A 329 7.54 0.13 -15.68
CA TYR A 329 6.85 -1.08 -16.15
C TYR A 329 7.63 -1.80 -17.27
N LEU A 330 8.18 -1.06 -18.24
CA LEU A 330 9.01 -1.65 -19.30
C LEU A 330 10.28 -2.28 -18.75
N GLY A 331 10.95 -1.62 -17.79
CA GLY A 331 12.12 -2.17 -17.13
C GLY A 331 11.81 -3.45 -16.35
N ALA A 332 10.70 -3.45 -15.59
CA ALA A 332 10.25 -4.64 -14.88
C ALA A 332 9.88 -5.78 -15.84
N LEU A 333 9.26 -5.49 -16.98
CA LEU A 333 8.99 -6.47 -18.03
C LEU A 333 10.29 -7.04 -18.60
N CYS A 334 11.28 -6.19 -18.91
CA CYS A 334 12.60 -6.62 -19.37
C CYS A 334 13.26 -7.55 -18.36
N TYR A 335 13.18 -7.22 -17.04
CA TYR A 335 13.67 -8.10 -15.98
C TYR A 335 13.08 -9.51 -16.09
N ILE A 336 11.76 -9.64 -16.22
CA ILE A 336 11.09 -10.94 -16.33
C ILE A 336 11.55 -11.69 -17.60
N LEU A 337 11.57 -11.00 -18.74
CA LEU A 337 11.92 -11.62 -20.03
C LEU A 337 13.37 -12.14 -20.04
N PHE A 338 14.31 -11.36 -19.55
CA PHE A 338 15.73 -11.74 -19.54
C PHE A 338 16.08 -12.79 -18.48
N ASN A 339 15.36 -12.81 -17.34
CA ASN A 339 15.60 -13.76 -16.26
C ASN A 339 14.73 -15.03 -16.34
N ARG A 340 13.77 -15.16 -17.26
CA ARG A 340 12.78 -16.26 -17.30
C ARG A 340 13.36 -17.67 -17.20
N LYS A 341 14.59 -17.90 -17.75
CA LYS A 341 15.29 -19.19 -17.70
C LYS A 341 16.18 -19.39 -16.47
N LYS A 342 16.34 -18.34 -15.64
CA LYS A 342 17.25 -18.29 -14.48
C LYS A 342 16.54 -17.77 -13.22
N MET A 343 15.23 -17.99 -13.13
CA MET A 343 14.45 -17.56 -11.98
C MET A 343 14.82 -18.41 -10.76
N THR A 344 15.40 -17.76 -9.77
CA THR A 344 15.62 -18.31 -8.42
C THR A 344 14.49 -17.85 -7.50
N THR A 345 14.38 -18.43 -6.31
CA THR A 345 13.42 -18.03 -5.28
C THR A 345 13.53 -16.53 -4.95
N GLU A 346 14.74 -16.01 -4.89
CA GLU A 346 15.01 -14.59 -4.63
C GLU A 346 14.49 -13.70 -5.77
N LYS A 347 14.65 -14.14 -7.01
CA LYS A 347 14.26 -13.37 -8.20
C LYS A 347 12.76 -13.37 -8.44
N ILE A 348 12.04 -14.41 -8.01
CA ILE A 348 10.59 -14.53 -8.19
C ILE A 348 9.79 -13.82 -7.08
N PHE A 349 10.39 -13.53 -5.93
CA PHE A 349 9.69 -13.06 -4.75
C PHE A 349 8.92 -11.75 -4.99
N ILE A 350 9.59 -10.70 -5.48
CA ILE A 350 8.91 -9.42 -5.77
C ILE A 350 7.86 -9.55 -6.88
N PRO A 351 8.13 -10.21 -8.03
CA PRO A 351 7.09 -10.55 -9.00
C PRO A 351 5.88 -11.26 -8.40
N LEU A 352 6.10 -12.22 -7.48
CA LEU A 352 5.02 -12.95 -6.81
C LEU A 352 4.16 -12.02 -5.94
N ILE A 353 4.79 -11.10 -5.19
CA ILE A 353 4.10 -10.08 -4.39
C ILE A 353 3.26 -9.18 -5.32
N PHE A 354 3.82 -8.72 -6.44
CA PHE A 354 3.12 -7.85 -7.37
C PHE A 354 1.92 -8.55 -8.03
N ILE A 355 2.07 -9.82 -8.42
CA ILE A 355 0.97 -10.63 -8.94
C ILE A 355 -0.11 -10.83 -7.86
N GLY A 356 0.29 -11.13 -6.62
CA GLY A 356 -0.65 -11.25 -5.49
C GLY A 356 -1.45 -9.97 -5.25
N CYS A 357 -0.78 -8.81 -5.32
CA CYS A 357 -1.42 -7.50 -5.26
C CYS A 357 -2.44 -7.31 -6.40
N PHE A 358 -2.01 -7.59 -7.64
CA PHE A 358 -2.88 -7.48 -8.81
C PHE A 358 -4.14 -8.33 -8.66
N LEU A 359 -4.00 -9.61 -8.34
CA LEU A 359 -5.12 -10.54 -8.18
C LEU A 359 -6.05 -10.14 -7.02
N PHE A 360 -5.49 -9.70 -5.89
CA PHE A 360 -6.27 -9.23 -4.75
C PHE A 360 -7.16 -8.04 -5.13
N PHE A 361 -6.60 -7.04 -5.80
CA PHE A 361 -7.34 -5.85 -6.16
C PHE A 361 -8.27 -6.00 -7.37
N LEU A 362 -8.26 -7.12 -8.08
CA LEU A 362 -9.33 -7.42 -9.04
C LEU A 362 -10.69 -7.51 -8.33
N LEU A 363 -10.74 -8.04 -7.11
CA LEU A 363 -11.98 -8.20 -6.36
C LEU A 363 -12.20 -7.12 -5.29
N TRP A 364 -11.11 -6.65 -4.67
CA TRP A 364 -11.18 -5.70 -3.56
C TRP A 364 -11.41 -4.26 -4.05
N GLU A 365 -11.85 -3.37 -3.13
CA GLU A 365 -11.94 -1.93 -3.39
C GLU A 365 -10.65 -1.39 -3.99
N ALA A 366 -10.78 -0.57 -5.06
CA ALA A 366 -9.68 -0.04 -5.83
C ALA A 366 -9.38 1.43 -5.47
N LYS A 367 -8.11 1.70 -5.13
CA LYS A 367 -7.54 3.06 -5.02
C LYS A 367 -6.06 3.00 -5.36
N GLY A 368 -5.54 3.93 -6.16
CA GLY A 368 -4.12 4.01 -6.50
C GLY A 368 -3.22 4.07 -5.25
N GLN A 369 -3.65 4.73 -4.18
CA GLN A 369 -2.93 4.75 -2.90
C GLN A 369 -2.73 3.36 -2.24
N TYR A 370 -3.41 2.32 -2.69
CA TYR A 370 -3.19 0.96 -2.19
C TYR A 370 -2.13 0.22 -2.99
N SER A 371 -2.06 0.46 -4.29
CA SER A 371 -1.10 -0.18 -5.19
C SER A 371 0.31 0.43 -5.15
N ILE A 372 0.45 1.68 -4.69
CA ILE A 372 1.76 2.35 -4.60
C ILE A 372 2.79 1.55 -3.78
N LEU A 373 2.35 0.86 -2.71
CA LEU A 373 3.22 0.06 -1.86
C LEU A 373 3.91 -1.08 -2.63
N PHE A 374 3.23 -1.61 -3.64
CA PHE A 374 3.72 -2.71 -4.48
C PHE A 374 4.45 -2.21 -5.72
N TYR A 375 4.01 -1.07 -6.26
CA TYR A 375 4.65 -0.43 -7.40
C TYR A 375 6.12 -0.07 -7.12
N ILE A 376 6.41 0.49 -5.95
CA ILE A 376 7.76 0.88 -5.56
C ILE A 376 8.70 -0.33 -5.48
N LEU A 377 8.19 -1.52 -5.17
CA LEU A 377 8.98 -2.75 -5.16
C LEU A 377 9.48 -3.15 -6.55
N LEU A 378 8.93 -2.59 -7.62
CA LEU A 378 9.41 -2.81 -8.98
C LEU A 378 10.74 -2.10 -9.27
N PHE A 379 11.14 -1.07 -8.49
CA PHE A 379 12.34 -0.27 -8.79
C PHE A 379 13.62 -1.11 -8.88
N PRO A 380 13.93 -2.03 -7.95
CA PRO A 380 15.08 -2.92 -8.10
C PRO A 380 15.00 -3.81 -9.34
N LEU A 381 13.81 -4.31 -9.71
CA LEU A 381 13.62 -5.13 -10.90
C LEU A 381 13.80 -4.32 -12.18
N THR A 382 13.22 -3.12 -12.20
CA THR A 382 13.37 -2.15 -13.30
C THR A 382 14.84 -1.83 -13.56
N ALA A 383 15.59 -1.56 -12.49
CA ALA A 383 17.00 -1.24 -12.59
C ALA A 383 17.81 -2.39 -13.22
N GLU A 384 17.53 -3.64 -12.85
CA GLU A 384 18.18 -4.81 -13.46
C GLU A 384 17.73 -5.00 -14.91
N GLY A 385 16.44 -4.84 -15.20
CA GLY A 385 15.90 -4.97 -16.57
C GLY A 385 16.48 -3.95 -17.53
N ILE A 386 16.62 -2.68 -17.11
CA ILE A 386 17.25 -1.62 -17.91
C ILE A 386 18.74 -1.94 -18.18
N GLU A 387 19.48 -2.37 -17.17
CA GLU A 387 20.90 -2.74 -17.34
C GLU A 387 21.06 -3.95 -18.28
N GLN A 388 20.17 -4.93 -18.22
CA GLN A 388 20.19 -6.07 -19.14
C GLN A 388 19.86 -5.66 -20.55
N LEU A 389 18.86 -4.79 -20.75
CA LEU A 389 18.49 -4.24 -22.05
C LEU A 389 19.65 -3.45 -22.68
N ALA A 390 20.31 -2.60 -21.87
CA ALA A 390 21.47 -1.83 -22.33
C ALA A 390 22.62 -2.74 -22.81
N LYS A 391 22.89 -3.86 -22.12
CA LYS A 391 23.89 -4.83 -22.55
C LYS A 391 23.56 -5.48 -23.89
N VAL A 392 22.30 -5.83 -24.12
CA VAL A 392 21.85 -6.41 -25.39
C VAL A 392 22.05 -5.41 -26.55
N ILE A 393 21.66 -4.15 -26.34
CA ILE A 393 21.82 -3.10 -27.37
C ILE A 393 23.31 -2.87 -27.71
N VAL A 394 24.19 -2.84 -26.70
CA VAL A 394 25.64 -2.65 -26.91
C VAL A 394 26.26 -3.84 -27.61
N ASN A 395 25.89 -5.06 -27.25
CA ASN A 395 26.45 -6.29 -27.87
C ASN A 395 25.99 -6.47 -29.33
N ASN A 396 24.78 -6.02 -29.67
CA ASN A 396 24.27 -6.09 -31.06
C ASN A 396 24.87 -5.02 -31.99
N ARG A 397 25.58 -4.04 -31.43
CA ARG A 397 26.28 -2.99 -32.21
C ARG A 397 27.76 -3.33 -32.51
N LYS A 398 28.27 -4.38 -31.88
CA LYS A 398 29.61 -4.95 -32.15
C LYS A 398 29.54 -6.12 -33.10
#